data_e1199c0175dc4956926addff0b9187ae
#
_entry.id   e1199c0175dc4956926addff0b9187ae
#
_cell.length_a   1.000
_cell.length_b   1.000
_cell.length_c   1.000
_cell.angle_alpha   90.00
_cell.angle_beta   90.00
_cell.angle_gamma   90.00
#
_symmetry.space_group_name_H-M   'P 1'
#
loop_
_entity.id
_entity.type
_entity.pdbx_description
1 polymer ?
#
loop_
_entity_poly.entity_id
_entity_poly.type
_entity_poly.pdbx_seq_one_letter_code
_entity_poly.pdbx_strand_id
1 'polypeptide(L)'
;MDCKIISTGSQGNAVLIQNSILIDCGIPFSQLTDDYKSLKLVLLTHIHGDHFNPATLRRLARERPTLRFACCVWLCAALVNAGVKMSQIDVIRTERWYNYKNLCRIKAQETKHDVQNCCWHIELPQPPVERLFYATDANNLNGITAKGYNLYLVEANYTEADIKDRIAEKKINGEFVYE
;
A
#
# COMPACT_ATOMS: atom_id res chain seq x y z
N MET A 1 -3.81 2.57 -18.32
CA MET A 1 -3.28 2.83 -16.94
C MET A 1 -1.78 2.69 -16.98
N ASP A 2 -1.05 3.71 -16.55
CA ASP A 2 0.41 3.64 -16.41
C ASP A 2 0.75 3.15 -15.00
N CYS A 3 1.58 2.10 -14.90
CA CYS A 3 1.96 1.46 -13.65
C CYS A 3 3.45 1.10 -13.70
N LYS A 4 4.23 1.67 -12.76
CA LYS A 4 5.65 1.39 -12.60
C LYS A 4 5.88 0.74 -11.25
N ILE A 5 6.31 -0.50 -11.22
CA ILE A 5 6.79 -1.16 -10.01
C ILE A 5 8.22 -0.67 -9.77
N ILE A 6 8.42 0.17 -8.74
CA ILE A 6 9.75 0.66 -8.37
C ILE A 6 10.50 -0.43 -7.61
N SER A 7 9.81 -1.07 -6.67
CA SER A 7 10.34 -2.18 -5.89
C SER A 7 9.21 -3.07 -5.37
N THR A 8 9.49 -4.34 -5.12
CA THR A 8 8.58 -5.31 -4.52
C THR A 8 9.34 -6.34 -3.69
N GLY A 9 8.68 -6.89 -2.68
CA GLY A 9 9.22 -7.90 -1.77
C GLY A 9 9.85 -7.33 -0.51
N SER A 10 10.49 -8.17 0.28
CA SER A 10 11.00 -7.87 1.63
C SER A 10 12.06 -6.76 1.71
N GLN A 11 12.61 -6.32 0.59
CA GLN A 11 13.56 -5.20 0.55
C GLN A 11 12.88 -3.84 0.37
N GLY A 12 11.57 -3.82 0.19
CA GLY A 12 10.75 -2.63 0.09
C GLY A 12 9.73 -2.71 -1.04
N ASN A 13 8.54 -2.23 -0.75
CA ASN A 13 7.42 -2.15 -1.67
C ASN A 13 7.15 -0.69 -2.04
N ALA A 14 7.05 -0.40 -3.32
CA ALA A 14 6.70 0.90 -3.85
C ALA A 14 6.20 0.78 -5.29
N VAL A 15 4.96 1.16 -5.53
CA VAL A 15 4.34 1.14 -6.86
C VAL A 15 3.85 2.52 -7.21
N LEU A 16 4.24 3.01 -8.38
CA LEU A 16 3.86 4.32 -8.90
C LEU A 16 2.78 4.17 -9.97
N ILE A 17 1.66 4.84 -9.77
CA ILE A 17 0.51 4.87 -10.68
C ILE A 17 0.37 6.25 -11.28
N GLN A 18 0.25 6.33 -12.62
CA GLN A 18 0.06 7.59 -13.37
C GLN A 18 1.10 8.66 -12.98
N ASN A 19 2.32 8.27 -12.69
CA ASN A 19 3.41 9.15 -12.24
C ASN A 19 3.04 10.09 -11.06
N SER A 20 1.93 9.85 -10.35
CA SER A 20 1.39 10.81 -9.37
C SER A 20 0.87 10.18 -8.09
N ILE A 21 0.62 8.89 -8.05
CA ILE A 21 0.14 8.14 -6.89
C ILE A 21 1.18 7.08 -6.54
N LEU A 22 1.76 7.16 -5.36
CA LEU A 22 2.66 6.14 -4.82
C LEU A 22 1.87 5.23 -3.88
N ILE A 23 1.93 3.93 -4.09
CA ILE A 23 1.35 2.93 -3.19
C ILE A 23 2.50 2.25 -2.45
N ASP A 24 2.47 2.34 -1.13
CA ASP A 24 3.52 2.02 -0.19
C ASP A 24 4.84 2.76 -0.43
N CYS A 25 5.65 2.84 0.59
CA CYS A 25 6.90 3.58 0.58
C CYS A 25 7.93 2.89 1.49
N GLY A 26 8.21 1.62 1.23
CA GLY A 26 9.18 0.81 1.97
C GLY A 26 10.63 0.99 1.49
N ILE A 27 10.87 1.86 0.54
CA ILE A 27 12.15 2.02 -0.15
C ILE A 27 12.95 3.24 0.32
N PRO A 28 14.27 3.24 0.16
CA PRO A 28 15.09 4.44 0.31
C PRO A 28 14.69 5.54 -0.68
N PHE A 29 14.78 6.80 -0.26
CA PHE A 29 14.40 7.95 -1.11
C PHE A 29 15.15 8.00 -2.45
N SER A 30 16.39 7.53 -2.50
CA SER A 30 17.20 7.48 -3.72
C SER A 30 16.57 6.64 -4.84
N GLN A 31 15.74 5.66 -4.49
CA GLN A 31 15.04 4.82 -5.49
C GLN A 31 13.86 5.54 -6.15
N LEU A 32 13.33 6.60 -5.54
CA LEU A 32 12.28 7.41 -6.15
C LEU A 32 12.80 8.28 -7.29
N THR A 33 14.13 8.47 -7.40
CA THR A 33 14.77 9.30 -8.43
C THR A 33 14.07 10.66 -8.59
N ASP A 34 13.66 11.04 -9.81
CA ASP A 34 12.88 12.26 -10.07
C ASP A 34 11.36 12.06 -9.95
N ASP A 35 10.87 10.83 -9.80
CA ASP A 35 9.44 10.51 -9.73
C ASP A 35 8.75 11.24 -8.58
N TYR A 36 9.46 11.45 -7.44
CA TYR A 36 8.89 12.15 -6.29
C TYR A 36 8.40 13.57 -6.59
N LYS A 37 8.92 14.21 -7.64
CA LYS A 37 8.57 15.60 -8.01
C LYS A 37 7.13 15.70 -8.51
N SER A 38 6.60 14.66 -9.13
CA SER A 38 5.24 14.61 -9.68
C SER A 38 4.21 14.01 -8.71
N LEU A 39 4.64 13.44 -7.58
CA LEU A 39 3.74 12.83 -6.60
C LEU A 39 2.73 13.84 -6.05
N LYS A 40 1.48 13.41 -5.99
CA LYS A 40 0.34 14.13 -5.40
C LYS A 40 -0.26 13.39 -4.21
N LEU A 41 -0.15 12.05 -4.20
CA LEU A 41 -0.76 11.19 -3.19
C LEU A 41 0.15 10.00 -2.89
N VAL A 42 0.30 9.67 -1.62
CA VAL A 42 0.89 8.42 -1.12
C VAL A 42 -0.20 7.64 -0.41
N LEU A 43 -0.40 6.38 -0.79
CA LEU A 43 -1.31 5.43 -0.14
C LEU A 43 -0.48 4.44 0.66
N LEU A 44 -0.79 4.26 1.94
CA LEU A 44 -0.06 3.35 2.81
C LEU A 44 -0.97 2.24 3.32
N THR A 45 -0.50 1.00 3.29
CA THR A 45 -1.24 -0.18 3.70
C THR A 45 -1.07 -0.48 5.19
N HIS A 46 0.16 -0.68 5.65
CA HIS A 46 0.50 -1.09 7.01
C HIS A 46 1.91 -0.61 7.44
N ILE A 47 2.34 -0.99 8.67
CA ILE A 47 3.49 -0.40 9.36
C ILE A 47 4.82 -1.11 9.10
N HIS A 48 4.86 -2.28 8.48
CA HIS A 48 6.12 -3.00 8.26
C HIS A 48 7.13 -2.17 7.48
N GLY A 49 8.42 -2.35 7.79
CA GLY A 49 9.50 -1.52 7.28
C GLY A 49 9.68 -1.56 5.75
N ASP A 50 9.27 -2.64 5.13
CA ASP A 50 9.25 -2.83 3.68
C ASP A 50 8.02 -2.20 2.98
N HIS A 51 7.09 -1.60 3.76
CA HIS A 51 5.97 -0.79 3.27
C HIS A 51 6.00 0.64 3.80
N PHE A 52 6.70 0.87 4.90
CA PHE A 52 6.72 2.13 5.62
C PHE A 52 8.15 2.53 5.99
N ASN A 53 8.83 3.31 5.15
CA ASN A 53 10.17 3.85 5.46
C ASN A 53 10.06 5.26 6.04
N PRO A 54 10.25 5.45 7.38
CA PRO A 54 10.05 6.74 8.02
C PRO A 54 10.95 7.84 7.48
N ALA A 55 12.19 7.50 7.10
CA ALA A 55 13.15 8.48 6.58
C ALA A 55 12.73 9.01 5.20
N THR A 56 12.24 8.11 4.33
CA THR A 56 11.74 8.47 3.00
C THR A 56 10.46 9.28 3.10
N LEU A 57 9.51 8.86 3.95
CA LEU A 57 8.25 9.58 4.18
C LEU A 57 8.48 10.98 4.73
N ARG A 58 9.38 11.14 5.70
CA ARG A 58 9.80 12.46 6.22
C ARG A 58 10.34 13.35 5.12
N ARG A 59 11.22 12.81 4.29
CA ARG A 59 11.84 13.58 3.21
C ARG A 59 10.82 13.99 2.17
N LEU A 60 9.92 13.10 1.75
CA LEU A 60 8.80 13.40 0.85
C LEU A 60 7.92 14.52 1.41
N ALA A 61 7.52 14.43 2.68
CA ALA A 61 6.68 15.45 3.32
C ALA A 61 7.34 16.83 3.36
N ARG A 62 8.66 16.88 3.57
CA ARG A 62 9.44 18.12 3.60
C ARG A 62 9.61 18.72 2.21
N GLU A 63 9.99 17.90 1.23
CA GLU A 63 10.28 18.37 -0.13
C GLU A 63 9.03 18.64 -0.95
N ARG A 64 7.91 18.03 -0.55
CA ARG A 64 6.60 18.17 -1.21
C ARG A 64 5.52 18.61 -0.21
N PRO A 65 5.46 19.89 0.19
CA PRO A 65 4.52 20.36 1.21
C PRO A 65 3.04 20.18 0.87
N THR A 66 2.71 20.03 -0.43
CA THR A 66 1.34 19.78 -0.93
C THR A 66 1.01 18.31 -1.11
N LEU A 67 1.98 17.41 -0.93
CA LEU A 67 1.78 15.97 -1.02
C LEU A 67 0.83 15.50 0.09
N ARG A 68 -0.13 14.67 -0.28
CA ARG A 68 -1.07 14.06 0.65
C ARG A 68 -0.63 12.63 0.98
N PHE A 69 -0.83 12.23 2.22
CA PHE A 69 -0.59 10.87 2.71
C PHE A 69 -1.91 10.29 3.19
N ALA A 70 -2.49 9.37 2.42
CA ALA A 70 -3.72 8.69 2.79
C ALA A 70 -3.39 7.36 3.46
N CYS A 71 -3.95 7.17 4.65
CA CYS A 71 -3.76 5.95 5.43
C CYS A 71 -4.97 5.70 6.33
N CYS A 72 -5.13 4.47 6.77
CA CYS A 72 -6.08 4.17 7.82
C CYS A 72 -5.57 4.67 9.19
N VAL A 73 -6.48 4.75 10.16
CA VAL A 73 -6.22 5.38 11.48
C VAL A 73 -4.99 4.82 12.20
N TRP A 74 -4.71 3.53 12.05
CA TRP A 74 -3.58 2.86 12.72
C TRP A 74 -2.20 3.35 12.28
N LEU A 75 -2.08 3.99 11.10
CA LEU A 75 -0.81 4.55 10.64
C LEU A 75 -0.62 6.04 10.97
N CYS A 76 -1.65 6.72 11.46
CA CYS A 76 -1.59 8.18 11.70
C CYS A 76 -0.47 8.55 12.68
N ALA A 77 -0.40 7.86 13.81
CA ALA A 77 0.64 8.12 14.83
C ALA A 77 2.04 7.85 14.26
N ALA A 78 2.21 6.78 13.50
CA ALA A 78 3.49 6.43 12.87
C ALA A 78 3.94 7.49 11.85
N LEU A 79 3.02 8.02 11.03
CA LEU A 79 3.32 9.10 10.09
C LEU A 79 3.74 10.39 10.80
N VAL A 80 3.03 10.77 11.87
CA VAL A 80 3.40 11.95 12.68
C VAL A 80 4.78 11.77 13.30
N ASN A 81 5.05 10.60 13.89
CA ASN A 81 6.35 10.25 14.46
C ASN A 81 7.46 10.21 13.40
N ALA A 82 7.14 9.82 12.18
CA ALA A 82 8.05 9.91 11.05
C ALA A 82 8.35 11.37 10.64
N GLY A 83 7.56 12.36 11.09
CA GLY A 83 7.74 13.79 10.79
C GLY A 83 6.85 14.31 9.67
N VAL A 84 5.81 13.57 9.26
CA VAL A 84 4.76 14.04 8.36
C VAL A 84 3.80 14.94 9.15
N LYS A 85 3.49 16.12 8.63
CA LYS A 85 2.56 17.05 9.30
C LYS A 85 1.12 16.51 9.24
N MET A 86 0.37 16.66 10.32
CA MET A 86 -1.06 16.29 10.35
C MET A 86 -1.85 16.91 9.21
N SER A 87 -1.52 18.13 8.79
CA SER A 87 -2.15 18.81 7.66
C SER A 87 -1.94 18.13 6.31
N GLN A 88 -0.96 17.22 6.20
CA GLN A 88 -0.69 16.42 4.99
C GLN A 88 -1.32 15.03 5.06
N ILE A 89 -1.86 14.61 6.20
CA ILE A 89 -2.42 13.26 6.42
C ILE A 89 -3.92 13.27 6.17
N ASP A 90 -4.38 12.35 5.34
CA ASP A 90 -5.79 12.04 5.12
C ASP A 90 -6.12 10.71 5.80
N VAL A 91 -6.94 10.78 6.85
CA VAL A 91 -7.38 9.57 7.57
C VAL A 91 -8.54 8.92 6.82
N ILE A 92 -8.28 7.75 6.29
CA ILE A 92 -9.25 6.98 5.52
C ILE A 92 -9.94 5.97 6.44
N ARG A 93 -11.28 6.02 6.44
CA ARG A 93 -12.10 4.96 7.03
C ARG A 93 -12.33 3.87 6.02
N THR A 94 -12.16 2.63 6.43
CA THR A 94 -12.42 1.45 5.59
C THR A 94 -13.86 1.44 5.06
N GLU A 95 -14.07 0.78 3.95
CA GLU A 95 -15.36 0.63 3.25
C GLU A 95 -15.99 1.93 2.72
N ARG A 96 -15.26 3.03 2.71
CA ARG A 96 -15.73 4.32 2.18
C ARG A 96 -14.89 4.79 1.02
N TRP A 97 -15.55 5.35 -0.01
CA TRP A 97 -14.89 6.01 -1.12
C TRP A 97 -14.53 7.45 -0.78
N TYR A 98 -13.28 7.82 -1.10
CA TYR A 98 -12.76 9.18 -1.00
C TYR A 98 -12.34 9.68 -2.38
N ASN A 99 -12.69 10.93 -2.70
CA ASN A 99 -12.45 11.50 -4.01
C ASN A 99 -11.32 12.54 -3.94
N TYR A 100 -10.24 12.28 -4.66
CA TYR A 100 -9.17 13.23 -4.92
C TYR A 100 -9.41 13.84 -6.30
N LYS A 101 -9.98 15.07 -6.30
CA LYS A 101 -10.44 15.76 -7.53
C LYS A 101 -9.38 15.72 -8.62
N ASN A 102 -9.74 15.28 -9.82
CA ASN A 102 -8.91 15.16 -11.00
C ASN A 102 -7.69 14.19 -10.85
N LEU A 103 -7.66 13.38 -9.80
CA LEU A 103 -6.58 12.43 -9.57
C LEU A 103 -7.10 10.98 -9.51
N CYS A 104 -7.90 10.67 -8.52
CA CYS A 104 -8.46 9.33 -8.33
C CYS A 104 -9.60 9.33 -7.30
N ARG A 105 -10.33 8.20 -7.25
CA ARG A 105 -11.12 7.81 -6.08
C ARG A 105 -10.46 6.59 -5.43
N ILE A 106 -10.43 6.56 -4.12
CA ILE A 106 -9.84 5.45 -3.36
C ILE A 106 -10.82 4.91 -2.32
N LYS A 107 -10.71 3.62 -2.05
CA LYS A 107 -11.36 2.94 -0.93
C LYS A 107 -10.35 1.99 -0.29
N ALA A 108 -10.19 2.07 1.02
CA ALA A 108 -9.48 1.06 1.79
C ALA A 108 -10.46 -0.04 2.25
N GLN A 109 -10.01 -1.27 2.24
CA GLN A 109 -10.70 -2.41 2.83
C GLN A 109 -9.73 -3.19 3.70
N GLU A 110 -10.12 -3.52 4.94
CA GLU A 110 -9.24 -4.19 5.89
C GLU A 110 -8.92 -5.62 5.42
N THR A 111 -7.68 -6.02 5.58
CA THR A 111 -7.18 -7.36 5.28
C THR A 111 -6.57 -7.99 6.53
N LYS A 112 -6.57 -9.32 6.59
CA LYS A 112 -5.96 -10.06 7.70
C LYS A 112 -4.45 -10.16 7.51
N HIS A 113 -3.71 -9.73 8.51
CA HIS A 113 -2.25 -9.79 8.60
C HIS A 113 -1.85 -9.87 10.09
N ASP A 114 -0.57 -9.98 10.42
CA ASP A 114 -0.05 -9.95 11.79
C ASP A 114 -0.17 -8.55 12.44
N VAL A 115 -0.22 -7.50 11.60
CA VAL A 115 -0.53 -6.12 11.99
C VAL A 115 -1.78 -5.63 11.25
N GLN A 116 -2.35 -4.49 11.66
CA GLN A 116 -3.46 -3.87 10.94
C GLN A 116 -3.03 -3.48 9.53
N ASN A 117 -3.73 -4.02 8.53
CA ASN A 117 -3.41 -3.88 7.12
C ASN A 117 -4.68 -3.59 6.31
N CYS A 118 -4.52 -2.98 5.15
CA CYS A 118 -5.60 -2.79 4.18
C CYS A 118 -5.16 -3.02 2.75
N CYS A 119 -6.10 -3.42 1.91
CA CYS A 119 -5.98 -3.32 0.47
C CYS A 119 -6.58 -2.00 -0.03
N TRP A 120 -6.18 -1.59 -1.23
CA TRP A 120 -6.67 -0.39 -1.89
C TRP A 120 -7.46 -0.72 -3.15
N HIS A 121 -8.64 -0.12 -3.25
CA HIS A 121 -9.41 0.01 -4.48
C HIS A 121 -9.20 1.42 -5.01
N ILE A 122 -8.76 1.53 -6.26
CA ILE A 122 -8.43 2.82 -6.87
C ILE A 122 -9.16 2.94 -8.20
N GLU A 123 -9.88 4.04 -8.40
CA GLU A 123 -10.51 4.41 -9.67
C GLU A 123 -9.83 5.64 -10.24
N LEU A 124 -9.33 5.56 -11.45
CA LEU A 124 -8.76 6.67 -12.20
C LEU A 124 -9.85 7.30 -13.08
N PRO A 125 -10.03 8.64 -13.05
CA PRO A 125 -11.20 9.30 -13.60
C PRO A 125 -11.19 9.47 -15.13
N GLN A 126 -10.16 9.00 -15.83
CA GLN A 126 -10.09 9.11 -17.29
C GLN A 126 -11.12 8.20 -17.96
N PRO A 127 -11.82 8.66 -19.00
CA PRO A 127 -12.72 7.80 -19.77
C PRO A 127 -11.94 6.87 -20.74
N PRO A 128 -12.21 5.55 -20.73
CA PRO A 128 -13.06 4.85 -19.74
C PRO A 128 -12.42 4.85 -18.35
N VAL A 129 -13.24 4.85 -17.28
CA VAL A 129 -12.76 4.73 -15.90
C VAL A 129 -11.94 3.44 -15.76
N GLU A 130 -10.70 3.58 -15.35
CA GLU A 130 -9.82 2.44 -15.08
C GLU A 130 -9.77 2.15 -13.58
N ARG A 131 -9.81 0.86 -13.22
CA ARG A 131 -9.83 0.40 -11.83
C ARG A 131 -8.61 -0.45 -11.55
N LEU A 132 -7.96 -0.18 -10.41
CA LEU A 132 -6.85 -0.95 -9.88
C LEU A 132 -7.20 -1.50 -8.50
N PHE A 133 -6.84 -2.76 -8.27
CA PHE A 133 -6.86 -3.39 -6.96
C PHE A 133 -5.44 -3.70 -6.51
N TYR A 134 -5.08 -3.25 -5.30
CA TYR A 134 -3.77 -3.48 -4.70
C TYR A 134 -3.94 -4.17 -3.34
N ALA A 135 -3.31 -5.31 -3.16
CA ALA A 135 -3.30 -6.05 -1.90
C ALA A 135 -1.95 -6.77 -1.71
N THR A 136 -1.29 -6.46 -0.62
CA THR A 136 -0.02 -7.07 -0.19
C THR A 136 -0.15 -7.57 1.24
N ASP A 137 0.65 -8.56 1.60
CA ASP A 137 0.72 -9.12 2.95
C ASP A 137 -0.65 -9.46 3.55
N ALA A 138 -1.53 -10.00 2.73
CA ALA A 138 -2.84 -10.45 3.18
C ALA A 138 -2.85 -11.98 3.30
N ASN A 139 -3.16 -12.49 4.50
CA ASN A 139 -3.30 -13.94 4.72
C ASN A 139 -4.37 -14.55 3.82
N ASN A 140 -5.42 -13.78 3.52
CA ASN A 140 -6.44 -14.13 2.54
C ASN A 140 -7.23 -12.88 2.12
N LEU A 141 -7.99 -13.01 1.05
CA LEU A 141 -8.87 -11.96 0.51
C LEU A 141 -10.36 -12.30 0.68
N ASN A 142 -10.71 -13.12 1.68
CA ASN A 142 -12.08 -13.53 1.93
C ASN A 142 -12.97 -12.30 2.24
N GLY A 143 -14.12 -12.22 1.56
CA GLY A 143 -15.05 -11.09 1.71
C GLY A 143 -14.66 -9.83 0.90
N ILE A 144 -13.52 -9.83 0.21
CA ILE A 144 -13.09 -8.74 -0.65
C ILE A 144 -13.55 -9.03 -2.09
N THR A 145 -14.16 -8.04 -2.71
CA THR A 145 -14.61 -8.15 -4.10
C THR A 145 -14.04 -7.02 -4.94
N ALA A 146 -13.21 -7.40 -5.90
CA ALA A 146 -12.64 -6.49 -6.90
C ALA A 146 -12.90 -7.00 -8.33
N LYS A 147 -14.12 -7.52 -8.60
CA LYS A 147 -14.46 -8.10 -9.89
C LYS A 147 -14.48 -7.05 -11.00
N GLY A 148 -13.85 -7.37 -12.13
CA GLY A 148 -13.87 -6.52 -13.33
C GLY A 148 -12.96 -5.30 -13.24
N TYR A 149 -11.90 -5.34 -12.41
CA TYR A 149 -10.86 -4.33 -12.40
C TYR A 149 -9.91 -4.50 -13.59
N ASN A 150 -9.29 -3.41 -14.02
CA ASN A 150 -8.37 -3.41 -15.16
C ASN A 150 -6.98 -3.92 -14.79
N LEU A 151 -6.56 -3.70 -13.53
CA LEU A 151 -5.27 -4.12 -13.02
C LEU A 151 -5.40 -4.68 -11.60
N TYR A 152 -4.73 -5.79 -11.36
CA TYR A 152 -4.60 -6.41 -10.05
C TYR A 152 -3.12 -6.50 -9.71
N LEU A 153 -2.73 -5.87 -8.62
CA LEU A 153 -1.43 -6.00 -8.00
C LEU A 153 -1.63 -6.71 -6.66
N VAL A 154 -1.47 -8.01 -6.68
CA VAL A 154 -1.69 -8.87 -5.52
C VAL A 154 -0.43 -9.66 -5.26
N GLU A 155 0.03 -9.63 -4.03
CA GLU A 155 1.13 -10.46 -3.62
C GLU A 155 0.70 -11.93 -3.57
N ALA A 156 1.48 -12.79 -4.21
CA ALA A 156 1.28 -14.23 -4.24
C ALA A 156 2.63 -14.93 -4.06
N ASN A 157 3.11 -14.93 -2.80
CA ASN A 157 4.45 -15.42 -2.49
C ASN A 157 4.58 -16.95 -2.43
N TYR A 158 3.45 -17.67 -2.38
CA TYR A 158 3.44 -19.11 -2.17
C TYR A 158 2.34 -19.80 -2.96
N THR A 159 2.64 -21.01 -3.43
CA THR A 159 1.60 -21.94 -3.87
C THR A 159 0.97 -22.61 -2.63
N GLU A 160 -0.24 -23.17 -2.80
CA GLU A 160 -0.90 -23.92 -1.71
C GLU A 160 -0.06 -25.11 -1.23
N ALA A 161 0.72 -25.72 -2.12
CA ALA A 161 1.66 -26.79 -1.79
C ALA A 161 2.80 -26.27 -0.90
N ASP A 162 3.44 -25.13 -1.28
CA ASP A 162 4.52 -24.53 -0.49
C ASP A 162 4.07 -24.13 0.92
N ILE A 163 2.83 -23.64 1.05
CA ILE A 163 2.26 -23.30 2.37
C ILE A 163 2.09 -24.54 3.22
N LYS A 164 1.54 -25.62 2.66
CA LYS A 164 1.33 -26.90 3.37
C LYS A 164 2.64 -27.51 3.84
N ASP A 165 3.66 -27.49 3.00
CA ASP A 165 4.99 -28.03 3.32
C ASP A 165 5.65 -27.22 4.43
N ARG A 166 5.62 -25.89 4.38
CA ARG A 166 6.14 -25.01 5.43
C ARG A 166 5.40 -25.15 6.76
N ILE A 167 4.07 -25.29 6.72
CA ILE A 167 3.26 -25.55 7.91
C ILE A 167 3.68 -26.88 8.56
N ALA A 168 3.85 -27.94 7.76
CA ALA A 168 4.28 -29.23 8.24
C ALA A 168 5.68 -29.16 8.87
N GLU A 169 6.62 -28.49 8.22
CA GLU A 169 7.99 -28.30 8.69
C GLU A 169 8.06 -27.52 10.01
N LYS A 170 7.30 -26.43 10.13
CA LYS A 170 7.19 -25.65 11.36
C LYS A 170 6.56 -26.43 12.51
N LYS A 171 5.52 -27.22 12.24
CA LYS A 171 4.89 -28.09 13.26
C LYS A 171 5.88 -29.15 13.78
N ILE A 172 6.71 -29.71 12.91
CA ILE A 172 7.76 -30.67 13.29
C ILE A 172 8.81 -30.00 14.19
N ASN A 173 9.17 -28.75 13.89
CA ASN A 173 10.18 -27.98 14.63
C ASN A 173 9.62 -27.32 15.91
N GLY A 174 8.33 -27.45 16.20
CA GLY A 174 7.69 -26.82 17.37
C GLY A 174 7.56 -25.30 17.26
N GLU A 175 7.62 -24.77 16.03
CA GLU A 175 7.46 -23.35 15.76
C GLU A 175 5.97 -22.96 15.67
N PHE A 176 5.66 -21.70 15.98
CA PHE A 176 4.32 -21.17 15.85
C PHE A 176 3.85 -21.13 14.39
N VAL A 177 2.63 -21.57 14.16
CA VAL A 177 2.01 -21.60 12.82
C VAL A 177 0.69 -20.85 12.88
N TYR A 178 0.49 -19.90 11.96
CA TYR A 178 -0.83 -19.32 11.71
C TYR A 178 -1.66 -20.31 10.88
N GLU A 179 -2.80 -20.74 11.40
CA GLU A 179 -3.78 -21.57 10.67
C GLU A 179 -4.85 -20.71 9.99
#